data_8e3e41f62a3445f7be4def1b45e2bb05
#
_entry.id   8e3e41f62a3445f7be4def1b45e2bb05
#
_cell.length_a   1.000
_cell.length_b   1.000
_cell.length_c   1.000
_cell.angle_alpha   90.00
_cell.angle_beta   90.00
_cell.angle_gamma   90.00
#
_symmetry.space_group_name_H-M   'P 1'
#
loop_
_entity.id
_entity.type
_entity.pdbx_description
1 polymer ?
#
loop_
_entity_poly.entity_id
_entity_poly.type
_entity_poly.pdbx_seq_one_letter_code
_entity_poly.pdbx_strand_id
1 'polypeptide(L)'
;SLKEIKFLEELPDQVLIIDKFKSIGYANKAAKNHFGSSIVNQNISSIVRDPSLLSQIDESLENNKSGILDIEIKKPNFQFFKVSVMPGPSNLLEDSNSVIIFFKDLTDIIKVQKLKSDFVANVSHELRTPLQSIKLGLETINNGHAAKDLESQKKILPVVLQQTSRMENIV
;
A
#
# COMPACT_ATOMS: atom_id res chain seq x y z
N SER A 1 -2.28 -33.98 -4.63
CA SER A 1 -2.40 -35.02 -3.56
C SER A 1 -2.51 -34.34 -2.20
N LEU A 2 -2.99 -35.07 -1.18
CA LEU A 2 -3.15 -34.62 0.21
C LEU A 2 -1.86 -34.01 0.83
N LYS A 3 -0.67 -34.45 0.38
CA LYS A 3 0.62 -33.90 0.85
C LYS A 3 0.92 -32.51 0.31
N GLU A 4 0.52 -32.20 -0.91
CA GLU A 4 0.71 -30.87 -1.54
C GLU A 4 -0.22 -29.83 -0.91
N ILE A 5 -1.45 -30.24 -0.59
CA ILE A 5 -2.41 -29.38 0.12
C ILE A 5 -1.95 -29.09 1.55
N LYS A 6 -1.32 -30.06 2.23
CA LYS A 6 -0.82 -29.88 3.60
C LYS A 6 0.27 -28.80 3.70
N PHE A 7 1.10 -28.66 2.65
CA PHE A 7 2.08 -27.56 2.60
C PHE A 7 1.40 -26.18 2.53
N LEU A 8 0.34 -26.05 1.73
CA LEU A 8 -0.41 -24.80 1.60
C LEU A 8 -1.09 -24.38 2.92
N GLU A 9 -1.47 -25.37 3.77
CA GLU A 9 -2.15 -25.08 5.05
C GLU A 9 -1.31 -24.24 6.02
N GLU A 10 0.02 -24.44 6.00
CA GLU A 10 0.95 -23.75 6.91
C GLU A 10 1.52 -22.45 6.35
N LEU A 11 1.15 -22.06 5.11
CA LEU A 11 1.60 -20.81 4.54
C LEU A 11 1.00 -19.60 5.30
N PRO A 12 1.81 -18.56 5.57
CA PRO A 12 1.31 -17.36 6.24
C PRO A 12 0.40 -16.50 5.36
N ASP A 13 0.57 -16.58 4.05
CA ASP A 13 -0.25 -15.87 3.08
C ASP A 13 -1.58 -16.62 2.84
N GLN A 14 -2.64 -15.90 2.52
CA GLN A 14 -3.94 -16.51 2.25
C GLN A 14 -3.93 -17.22 0.88
N VAL A 15 -4.32 -18.47 0.87
CA VAL A 15 -4.41 -19.30 -0.34
C VAL A 15 -5.82 -19.83 -0.51
N LEU A 16 -6.39 -19.57 -1.68
CA LEU A 16 -7.66 -20.12 -2.13
C LEU A 16 -7.45 -20.94 -3.39
N ILE A 17 -8.19 -22.03 -3.51
CA ILE A 17 -8.32 -22.78 -4.76
C ILE A 17 -9.79 -22.79 -5.14
N ILE A 18 -10.08 -22.31 -6.33
CA ILE A 18 -11.44 -22.23 -6.86
C ILE A 18 -11.61 -23.16 -8.06
N ASP A 19 -12.83 -23.61 -8.26
CA ASP A 19 -13.22 -24.42 -9.41
C ASP A 19 -13.65 -23.55 -10.62
N LYS A 20 -14.02 -24.20 -11.71
CA LYS A 20 -14.52 -23.53 -12.94
C LYS A 20 -15.80 -22.70 -12.74
N PHE A 21 -16.53 -22.92 -11.65
CA PHE A 21 -17.72 -22.14 -11.30
C PHE A 21 -17.41 -20.99 -10.35
N LYS A 22 -16.11 -20.77 -10.07
CA LYS A 22 -15.62 -19.77 -9.11
C LYS A 22 -16.03 -20.07 -7.67
N SER A 23 -16.36 -21.33 -7.38
CA SER A 23 -16.62 -21.82 -6.02
C SER A 23 -15.29 -22.17 -5.33
N ILE A 24 -15.16 -21.79 -4.07
CA ILE A 24 -13.95 -22.05 -3.27
C ILE A 24 -13.97 -23.51 -2.82
N GLY A 25 -13.12 -24.33 -3.43
CA GLY A 25 -12.96 -25.74 -3.07
C GLY A 25 -11.96 -25.95 -1.93
N TYR A 26 -11.01 -25.02 -1.79
CA TYR A 26 -10.01 -25.07 -0.72
C TYR A 26 -9.65 -23.66 -0.24
N ALA A 27 -9.43 -23.54 1.07
CA ALA A 27 -8.88 -22.37 1.71
C ALA A 27 -7.92 -22.82 2.82
N ASN A 28 -6.71 -22.28 2.85
CA ASN A 28 -5.76 -22.58 3.91
C ASN A 28 -6.15 -21.90 5.24
N LYS A 29 -5.42 -22.21 6.31
CA LYS A 29 -5.66 -21.66 7.64
C LYS A 29 -5.63 -20.11 7.65
N ALA A 30 -4.67 -19.50 6.96
CA ALA A 30 -4.56 -18.04 6.86
C ALA A 30 -5.78 -17.42 6.17
N ALA A 31 -6.26 -18.02 5.08
CA ALA A 31 -7.46 -17.56 4.38
C ALA A 31 -8.73 -17.71 5.23
N LYS A 32 -8.90 -18.83 5.92
CA LYS A 32 -10.03 -19.06 6.84
C LYS A 32 -10.03 -18.06 8.00
N ASN A 33 -8.86 -17.76 8.56
CA ASN A 33 -8.73 -16.76 9.63
C ASN A 33 -9.08 -15.34 9.16
N HIS A 34 -8.73 -15.00 7.90
CA HIS A 34 -8.94 -13.67 7.35
C HIS A 34 -10.35 -13.46 6.81
N PHE A 35 -10.83 -14.38 5.98
CA PHE A 35 -12.11 -14.26 5.27
C PHE A 35 -13.28 -14.95 5.98
N GLY A 36 -13.01 -15.76 7.00
CA GLY A 36 -13.99 -16.54 7.73
C GLY A 36 -13.87 -18.05 7.51
N SER A 37 -14.25 -18.84 8.52
CA SER A 37 -14.12 -20.30 8.50
C SER A 37 -15.07 -21.01 7.53
N SER A 38 -16.18 -20.36 7.16
CA SER A 38 -17.25 -20.94 6.33
C SER A 38 -17.15 -20.56 4.83
N ILE A 39 -15.99 -20.09 4.36
CA ILE A 39 -15.81 -19.62 2.97
C ILE A 39 -15.76 -20.76 1.95
N VAL A 40 -15.42 -21.96 2.36
CA VAL A 40 -15.41 -23.13 1.46
C VAL A 40 -16.84 -23.38 0.96
N ASN A 41 -16.96 -23.71 -0.32
CA ASN A 41 -18.20 -23.84 -1.09
C ASN A 41 -18.94 -22.51 -1.36
N GLN A 42 -18.37 -21.37 -0.98
CA GLN A 42 -18.91 -20.08 -1.41
C GLN A 42 -18.28 -19.61 -2.72
N ASN A 43 -18.98 -18.76 -3.47
CA ASN A 43 -18.42 -18.13 -4.65
C ASN A 43 -17.41 -17.05 -4.24
N ILE A 44 -16.26 -16.96 -4.94
CA ILE A 44 -15.22 -15.97 -4.63
C ILE A 44 -15.73 -14.52 -4.63
N SER A 45 -16.72 -14.22 -5.45
CA SER A 45 -17.33 -12.88 -5.52
C SER A 45 -18.09 -12.49 -4.25
N SER A 46 -18.45 -13.44 -3.38
CA SER A 46 -19.04 -13.14 -2.07
C SER A 46 -18.03 -12.60 -1.06
N ILE A 47 -16.75 -12.87 -1.29
CA ILE A 47 -15.63 -12.51 -0.40
C ILE A 47 -14.89 -11.28 -0.92
N VAL A 48 -14.52 -11.31 -2.21
CA VAL A 48 -13.79 -10.22 -2.86
C VAL A 48 -14.54 -9.82 -4.13
N ARG A 49 -15.08 -8.58 -4.12
CA ARG A 49 -15.86 -8.01 -5.23
C ARG A 49 -15.03 -7.05 -6.08
N ASP A 50 -13.81 -7.44 -6.42
CA ASP A 50 -12.95 -6.64 -7.27
C ASP A 50 -13.09 -7.10 -8.72
N PRO A 51 -13.50 -6.21 -9.66
CA PRO A 51 -13.69 -6.56 -11.07
C PRO A 51 -12.41 -7.06 -11.75
N SER A 52 -11.25 -6.50 -11.36
CA SER A 52 -9.95 -6.88 -11.94
C SER A 52 -9.58 -8.30 -11.53
N LEU A 53 -9.85 -8.68 -10.26
CA LEU A 53 -9.64 -10.05 -9.80
C LEU A 53 -10.54 -11.03 -10.54
N LEU A 54 -11.82 -10.70 -10.67
CA LEU A 54 -12.79 -11.58 -11.35
C LEU A 54 -12.42 -11.77 -12.82
N SER A 55 -11.99 -10.70 -13.50
CA SER A 55 -11.50 -10.77 -14.88
C SER A 55 -10.24 -11.61 -15.01
N GLN A 56 -9.29 -11.48 -14.07
CA GLN A 56 -8.05 -12.28 -14.08
C GLN A 56 -8.34 -13.76 -13.81
N ILE A 57 -9.32 -14.05 -12.97
CA ILE A 57 -9.79 -15.43 -12.75
C ILE A 57 -10.35 -16.03 -14.04
N ASP A 58 -11.17 -15.29 -14.77
CA ASP A 58 -11.72 -15.74 -16.06
C ASP A 58 -10.61 -16.00 -17.08
N GLU A 59 -9.65 -15.10 -17.22
CA GLU A 59 -8.46 -15.28 -18.05
C GLU A 59 -7.67 -16.55 -17.67
N SER A 60 -7.57 -16.85 -16.37
CA SER A 60 -6.86 -18.03 -15.89
C SER A 60 -7.62 -19.32 -16.19
N LEU A 61 -8.93 -19.31 -16.03
CA LEU A 61 -9.80 -20.46 -16.31
C LEU A 61 -9.91 -20.79 -17.82
N GLU A 62 -10.07 -19.75 -18.65
CA GLU A 62 -10.32 -19.89 -20.07
C GLU A 62 -9.05 -20.04 -20.90
N ASN A 63 -8.04 -19.22 -20.59
CA ASN A 63 -6.83 -19.07 -21.39
C ASN A 63 -5.57 -19.61 -20.71
N ASN A 64 -5.70 -20.22 -19.52
CA ASN A 64 -4.59 -20.77 -18.75
C ASN A 64 -3.50 -19.73 -18.43
N LYS A 65 -3.89 -18.46 -18.23
CA LYS A 65 -3.00 -17.31 -18.08
C LYS A 65 -2.88 -16.87 -16.63
N SER A 66 -1.66 -16.82 -16.14
CA SER A 66 -1.36 -16.26 -14.81
C SER A 66 -1.35 -14.74 -14.82
N GLY A 67 -1.67 -14.13 -13.69
CA GLY A 67 -1.59 -12.68 -13.50
C GLY A 67 -1.29 -12.30 -12.07
N ILE A 68 -0.80 -11.07 -11.91
CA ILE A 68 -0.56 -10.44 -10.61
C ILE A 68 -1.27 -9.09 -10.65
N LEU A 69 -2.01 -8.77 -9.59
CA LEU A 69 -2.75 -7.53 -9.46
C LEU A 69 -2.72 -7.02 -8.03
N ASP A 70 -2.94 -5.73 -7.88
CA ASP A 70 -3.06 -5.07 -6.58
C ASP A 70 -4.54 -4.82 -6.29
N ILE A 71 -4.98 -5.19 -5.08
CA ILE A 71 -6.36 -5.00 -4.62
C ILE A 71 -6.37 -4.12 -3.39
N GLU A 72 -7.18 -3.08 -3.43
CA GLU A 72 -7.38 -2.15 -2.34
C GLU A 72 -8.80 -2.28 -1.78
N ILE A 73 -8.92 -2.66 -0.51
CA ILE A 73 -10.20 -2.72 0.22
C ILE A 73 -10.25 -1.54 1.17
N LYS A 74 -11.25 -0.65 0.98
CA LYS A 74 -11.35 0.62 1.74
C LYS A 74 -12.23 0.52 2.97
N LYS A 75 -13.18 -0.40 3.02
CA LYS A 75 -14.16 -0.54 4.11
C LYS A 75 -14.32 -2.00 4.53
N PRO A 76 -14.51 -2.30 5.81
CA PRO A 76 -14.57 -1.37 6.95
C PRO A 76 -13.21 -0.78 7.32
N ASN A 77 -12.10 -1.48 7.04
CA ASN A 77 -10.72 -1.05 7.27
C ASN A 77 -9.93 -1.08 5.98
N PHE A 78 -8.98 -0.16 5.83
CA PHE A 78 -8.07 -0.17 4.70
C PHE A 78 -7.19 -1.41 4.74
N GLN A 79 -7.19 -2.17 3.64
CA GLN A 79 -6.33 -3.32 3.39
C GLN A 79 -5.79 -3.24 1.97
N PHE A 80 -4.54 -3.65 1.81
CA PHE A 80 -3.87 -3.69 0.52
C PHE A 80 -3.27 -5.08 0.30
N PHE A 81 -3.70 -5.74 -0.77
CA PHE A 81 -3.23 -7.07 -1.15
C PHE A 81 -2.55 -7.04 -2.50
N LYS A 82 -1.41 -7.71 -2.59
CA LYS A 82 -0.88 -8.19 -3.86
C LYS A 82 -1.42 -9.59 -4.09
N VAL A 83 -2.16 -9.76 -5.18
CA VAL A 83 -2.86 -11.01 -5.48
C VAL A 83 -2.25 -11.65 -6.72
N SER A 84 -1.82 -12.90 -6.58
CA SER A 84 -1.35 -13.73 -7.70
C SER A 84 -2.42 -14.75 -8.03
N VAL A 85 -2.80 -14.81 -9.30
CA VAL A 85 -3.80 -15.73 -9.84
C VAL A 85 -3.09 -16.61 -10.85
N MET A 86 -3.20 -17.93 -10.69
CA MET A 86 -2.56 -18.88 -11.60
C MET A 86 -3.45 -20.12 -11.82
N PRO A 87 -3.38 -20.71 -13.02
CA PRO A 87 -4.09 -21.96 -13.27
C PRO A 87 -3.55 -23.06 -12.34
N GLY A 88 -4.46 -23.81 -11.76
CA GLY A 88 -4.14 -24.99 -10.97
C GLY A 88 -3.84 -26.19 -11.85
N PRO A 89 -3.11 -27.20 -11.35
CA PRO A 89 -2.92 -28.45 -12.05
C PRO A 89 -4.27 -29.15 -12.28
N SER A 90 -4.37 -29.85 -13.40
CA SER A 90 -5.53 -30.69 -13.70
C SER A 90 -5.72 -31.69 -12.56
N ASN A 91 -6.95 -31.87 -12.10
CA ASN A 91 -7.32 -32.78 -11.00
C ASN A 91 -6.94 -32.32 -9.57
N LEU A 92 -6.69 -31.04 -9.35
CA LEU A 92 -6.49 -30.51 -8.00
C LEU A 92 -7.81 -30.49 -7.21
N LEU A 93 -8.91 -30.13 -7.89
CA LEU A 93 -10.29 -30.24 -7.43
C LEU A 93 -11.04 -31.14 -8.44
N GLU A 94 -11.64 -32.21 -7.96
CA GLU A 94 -12.36 -33.28 -8.72
C GLU A 94 -12.75 -32.91 -10.16
N ASP A 95 -11.98 -33.40 -11.14
CA ASP A 95 -12.20 -33.32 -12.60
C ASP A 95 -12.50 -31.97 -13.24
N SER A 96 -12.09 -30.84 -12.61
CA SER A 96 -12.30 -29.51 -13.17
C SER A 96 -11.03 -28.69 -13.28
N ASN A 97 -11.01 -27.77 -14.23
CA ASN A 97 -10.03 -26.69 -14.24
C ASN A 97 -10.15 -25.91 -12.93
N SER A 98 -9.03 -25.66 -12.31
CA SER A 98 -8.97 -24.92 -11.06
C SER A 98 -8.04 -23.72 -11.18
N VAL A 99 -8.21 -22.75 -10.32
CA VAL A 99 -7.34 -21.58 -10.20
C VAL A 99 -6.87 -21.46 -8.77
N ILE A 100 -5.58 -21.22 -8.60
CA ILE A 100 -4.96 -20.96 -7.31
C ILE A 100 -4.79 -19.44 -7.17
N ILE A 101 -5.24 -18.91 -6.04
CA ILE A 101 -5.18 -17.48 -5.73
C ILE A 101 -4.39 -17.31 -4.44
N PHE A 102 -3.33 -16.52 -4.50
CA PHE A 102 -2.53 -16.12 -3.35
C PHE A 102 -2.78 -14.64 -3.05
N PHE A 103 -3.11 -14.35 -1.80
CA PHE A 103 -3.24 -12.97 -1.31
C PHE A 103 -2.09 -12.70 -0.36
N LYS A 104 -1.23 -11.76 -0.72
CA LYS A 104 -0.17 -11.26 0.15
C LYS A 104 -0.62 -9.92 0.73
N ASP A 105 -0.82 -9.89 2.04
CA ASP A 105 -1.19 -8.66 2.75
C ASP A 105 0.03 -7.73 2.85
N LEU A 106 -0.05 -6.58 2.22
CA LEU A 106 0.96 -5.53 2.24
C LEU A 106 0.46 -4.27 2.96
N THR A 107 -0.63 -4.37 3.70
CA THR A 107 -1.30 -3.23 4.36
C THR A 107 -0.35 -2.43 5.24
N ASP A 108 0.41 -3.09 6.10
CA ASP A 108 1.33 -2.40 7.02
C ASP A 108 2.51 -1.77 6.29
N ILE A 109 3.02 -2.42 5.24
CA ILE A 109 4.09 -1.88 4.41
C ILE A 109 3.63 -0.59 3.72
N ILE A 110 2.43 -0.60 3.13
CA ILE A 110 1.85 0.57 2.45
C ILE A 110 1.56 1.70 3.44
N LYS A 111 1.04 1.37 4.65
CA LYS A 111 0.83 2.37 5.72
C LYS A 111 2.13 3.05 6.13
N VAL A 112 3.19 2.28 6.38
CA VAL A 112 4.50 2.83 6.75
C VAL A 112 5.08 3.69 5.62
N GLN A 113 5.01 3.25 4.37
CA GLN A 113 5.46 4.03 3.22
C GLN A 113 4.71 5.36 3.11
N LYS A 114 3.38 5.34 3.31
CA LYS A 114 2.57 6.54 3.29
C LYS A 114 2.95 7.51 4.41
N LEU A 115 3.09 7.02 5.64
CA LEU A 115 3.53 7.83 6.79
C LEU A 115 4.89 8.48 6.52
N LYS A 116 5.84 7.72 5.94
CA LYS A 116 7.16 8.25 5.57
C LYS A 116 7.05 9.36 4.50
N SER A 117 6.23 9.15 3.49
CA SER A 117 6.00 10.14 2.42
C SER A 117 5.36 11.42 2.96
N ASP A 118 4.32 11.28 3.79
CA ASP A 118 3.62 12.40 4.42
C ASP A 118 4.57 13.17 5.35
N PHE A 119 5.40 12.46 6.12
CA PHE A 119 6.43 13.08 6.97
C PHE A 119 7.41 13.92 6.14
N VAL A 120 7.99 13.37 5.08
CA VAL A 120 8.94 14.10 4.20
C VAL A 120 8.28 15.32 3.57
N ALA A 121 7.03 15.19 3.10
CA ALA A 121 6.28 16.29 2.53
C ALA A 121 6.04 17.42 3.56
N ASN A 122 5.59 17.06 4.76
CA ASN A 122 5.32 18.01 5.85
C ASN A 122 6.59 18.72 6.29
N VAL A 123 7.69 18.00 6.53
CA VAL A 123 8.99 18.60 6.89
C VAL A 123 9.47 19.57 5.79
N SER A 124 9.33 19.17 4.52
CA SER A 124 9.71 20.04 3.39
C SER A 124 8.91 21.35 3.35
N HIS A 125 7.61 21.28 3.65
CA HIS A 125 6.76 22.47 3.74
C HIS A 125 7.12 23.35 4.95
N GLU A 126 7.29 22.73 6.12
CA GLU A 126 7.66 23.42 7.36
C GLU A 126 9.04 24.10 7.28
N LEU A 127 10.00 23.54 6.54
CA LEU A 127 11.32 24.12 6.31
C LEU A 127 11.31 25.23 5.25
N ARG A 128 10.45 25.13 4.24
CA ARG A 128 10.41 26.10 3.12
C ARG A 128 10.05 27.50 3.61
N THR A 129 9.09 27.65 4.50
CA THR A 129 8.60 28.93 5.01
C THR A 129 9.68 29.72 5.75
N PRO A 130 10.36 29.18 6.78
CA PRO A 130 11.44 29.89 7.45
C PRO A 130 12.63 30.17 6.51
N LEU A 131 12.94 29.24 5.60
CA LEU A 131 14.02 29.43 4.63
C LEU A 131 13.76 30.63 3.70
N GLN A 132 12.50 30.77 3.22
CA GLN A 132 12.11 31.95 2.43
C GLN A 132 12.21 33.23 3.21
N SER A 133 11.83 33.25 4.49
CA SER A 133 11.96 34.42 5.36
C SER A 133 13.41 34.79 5.60
N ILE A 134 14.27 33.80 5.84
CA ILE A 134 15.73 34.04 5.97
C ILE A 134 16.30 34.63 4.68
N LYS A 135 15.97 34.00 3.54
CA LYS A 135 16.44 34.46 2.22
C LYS A 135 16.04 35.91 1.96
N LEU A 136 14.76 36.22 2.16
CA LEU A 136 14.24 37.58 1.97
C LEU A 136 14.92 38.59 2.90
N GLY A 137 15.13 38.26 4.18
CA GLY A 137 15.84 39.06 5.14
C GLY A 137 17.28 39.36 4.70
N LEU A 138 18.02 38.35 4.27
CA LEU A 138 19.38 38.48 3.78
C LEU A 138 19.45 39.28 2.47
N GLU A 139 18.54 39.08 1.53
CA GLU A 139 18.43 39.84 0.29
C GLU A 139 18.15 41.33 0.59
N THR A 140 17.29 41.62 1.55
CA THR A 140 17.00 43.00 1.99
C THR A 140 18.21 43.67 2.58
N ILE A 141 19.03 42.98 3.38
CA ILE A 141 20.28 43.50 3.92
C ILE A 141 21.32 43.71 2.81
N ASN A 142 21.41 42.80 1.85
CA ASN A 142 22.44 42.80 0.82
C ASN A 142 22.14 43.79 -0.33
N ASN A 143 20.87 43.96 -0.69
CA ASN A 143 20.44 44.70 -1.86
C ASN A 143 19.62 45.94 -1.45
N GLY A 144 20.20 47.13 -1.44
CA GLY A 144 19.43 48.37 -1.34
C GLY A 144 19.84 49.33 -0.21
N HIS A 145 18.91 50.21 0.15
CA HIS A 145 19.14 51.24 1.18
C HIS A 145 19.43 50.64 2.56
N ALA A 146 18.88 49.43 2.86
CA ALA A 146 19.12 48.69 4.10
C ALA A 146 20.58 48.20 4.25
N ALA A 147 21.33 48.04 3.17
CA ALA A 147 22.76 47.69 3.22
C ALA A 147 23.62 48.79 3.92
N LYS A 148 23.14 50.02 3.92
CA LYS A 148 23.82 51.21 4.54
C LYS A 148 23.09 51.68 5.80
N ASP A 149 21.96 51.11 6.17
CA ASP A 149 21.13 51.51 7.29
C ASP A 149 21.22 50.50 8.44
N LEU A 150 22.02 50.86 9.46
CA LEU A 150 22.21 50.08 10.67
C LEU A 150 20.89 49.78 11.43
N GLU A 151 19.91 50.70 11.38
CA GLU A 151 18.63 50.53 12.05
C GLU A 151 17.79 49.44 11.37
N SER A 152 17.78 49.36 10.04
CA SER A 152 17.12 48.30 9.28
C SER A 152 17.78 46.96 9.52
N GLN A 153 19.11 46.89 9.57
CA GLN A 153 19.85 45.65 9.88
C GLN A 153 19.53 45.13 11.29
N LYS A 154 19.48 46.03 12.29
CA LYS A 154 19.12 45.67 13.67
C LYS A 154 17.70 45.08 13.81
N LYS A 155 16.77 45.41 12.91
CA LYS A 155 15.42 44.87 12.90
C LYS A 155 15.34 43.53 12.17
N ILE A 156 16.10 43.34 11.10
CA ILE A 156 16.04 42.14 10.24
C ILE A 156 16.80 40.94 10.84
N LEU A 157 18.01 41.19 11.41
CA LEU A 157 18.85 40.13 11.96
C LEU A 157 18.16 39.26 13.04
N PRO A 158 17.43 39.85 14.03
CA PRO A 158 16.69 39.04 15.00
C PRO A 158 15.64 38.11 14.35
N VAL A 159 14.97 38.59 13.29
CA VAL A 159 13.98 37.76 12.56
C VAL A 159 14.66 36.58 11.87
N VAL A 160 15.79 36.80 11.21
CA VAL A 160 16.59 35.75 10.57
C VAL A 160 17.03 34.71 11.61
N LEU A 161 17.59 35.16 12.76
CA LEU A 161 17.99 34.27 13.86
C LEU A 161 16.81 33.47 14.42
N GLN A 162 15.66 34.11 14.62
CA GLN A 162 14.45 33.43 15.08
C GLN A 162 14.00 32.33 14.11
N GLN A 163 14.03 32.57 12.80
CA GLN A 163 13.67 31.56 11.80
C GLN A 163 14.68 30.43 11.75
N THR A 164 15.98 30.69 11.96
CA THR A 164 17.02 29.68 12.05
C THR A 164 16.78 28.75 13.25
N SER A 165 16.52 29.32 14.44
CA SER A 165 16.21 28.55 15.64
C SER A 165 14.91 27.72 15.47
N ARG A 166 13.92 28.24 14.74
CA ARG A 166 12.72 27.49 14.42
C ARG A 166 13.03 26.27 13.55
N MET A 167 13.93 26.39 12.57
CA MET A 167 14.35 25.27 11.72
C MET A 167 15.08 24.20 12.52
N GLU A 168 15.94 24.56 13.49
CA GLU A 168 16.62 23.63 14.38
C GLU A 168 15.64 22.76 15.18
N ASN A 169 14.48 23.30 15.55
CA ASN A 169 13.44 22.55 16.28
C ASN A 169 12.56 21.64 15.40
N ILE A 170 12.64 21.76 14.07
CA ILE A 170 11.91 20.90 13.14
C ILE A 170 12.70 19.61 12.81
N VAL A 171 14.01 19.69 12.89
CA VAL A 171 14.95 18.58 12.62
C VAL A 171 15.27 17.84 13.90
#